data_7ff93cde4e38a3f8472ca1f4862dc609
#
_entry.id   7ff93cde4e38a3f8472ca1f4862dc609
#
_cell.length_a   1.000
_cell.length_b   1.000
_cell.length_c   1.000
_cell.angle_alpha   90.00
_cell.angle_beta   90.00
_cell.angle_gamma   90.00
#
_symmetry.space_group_name_H-M   'P 1'
#
loop_
_entity.id
_entity.type
_entity.pdbx_description
1 polymer ?
#
loop_
_entity_poly.entity_id
_entity_poly.type
_entity_poly.pdbx_seq_one_letter_code
_entity_poly.pdbx_strand_id
1 'polypeptide(L)'
;MKINIDLAPEAFGAHRQELFRNADFAVSTHRCTERGPMLTLANHRGALTVLPYQGLAIWDAEFDGYSLKSGRRSVKGAGRKRAGDAAFCPAWPNQDGEPLQMQRVWLQLAGDELSLHGEGVRAGGRWRIGPALRLAAQSAQFAIEMQVTNLAERPQPLQYVCRLNYDCIPDAVFRQNLPAPAPALLGDALGRELLCSDDLSRYVDQAEFFMLAPQGRRYVTRFATGQFNYGLRRIAVQGNRRLLAFIQPANCRPNAPEGEAEVMLGAGKTRAFCVTTGVV
;
A
#
# COMPACT_ATOMS: atom_id res chain seq x y z
N MET A 1 -2.16 27.69 1.28
CA MET A 1 -3.06 27.44 2.42
C MET A 1 -2.93 25.99 2.82
N LYS A 2 -2.83 25.68 4.12
CA LYS A 2 -2.76 24.30 4.64
C LYS A 2 -3.99 24.08 5.52
N ILE A 3 -4.78 23.06 5.18
CA ILE A 3 -5.97 22.68 5.93
C ILE A 3 -5.74 21.31 6.53
N ASN A 4 -6.03 21.14 7.82
CA ASN A 4 -6.01 19.84 8.49
C ASN A 4 -7.40 19.55 9.05
N ILE A 5 -7.88 18.32 8.85
CA ILE A 5 -9.17 17.83 9.33
C ILE A 5 -8.92 16.53 10.09
N ASP A 6 -9.08 16.55 11.41
CA ASP A 6 -9.04 15.32 12.20
C ASP A 6 -10.30 14.50 11.93
N LEU A 7 -10.12 13.19 11.77
CA LEU A 7 -11.22 12.25 11.56
C LEU A 7 -11.46 11.47 12.85
N ALA A 8 -12.70 11.47 13.32
CA ALA A 8 -13.11 10.63 14.43
C ALA A 8 -13.98 9.48 13.91
N PRO A 9 -13.94 8.27 14.50
CA PRO A 9 -14.75 7.13 14.03
C PRO A 9 -16.25 7.42 14.00
N GLU A 10 -16.72 8.34 14.83
CA GLU A 10 -18.12 8.78 14.95
C GLU A 10 -18.58 9.61 13.74
N ALA A 11 -17.66 10.25 13.02
CA ALA A 11 -17.96 11.02 11.82
C ALA A 11 -18.37 10.13 10.60
N PHE A 12 -18.32 8.81 10.75
CA PHE A 12 -18.66 7.87 9.69
C PHE A 12 -20.07 7.32 9.88
N GLY A 13 -21.06 7.96 9.27
CA GLY A 13 -22.47 7.55 9.28
C GLY A 13 -22.76 6.40 8.31
N ALA A 14 -23.97 5.78 8.42
CA ALA A 14 -24.41 4.69 7.54
C ALA A 14 -24.53 5.14 6.08
N HIS A 15 -24.88 6.39 5.84
CA HIS A 15 -24.99 6.98 4.50
C HIS A 15 -23.69 7.68 4.13
N ARG A 16 -23.39 7.69 2.83
CA ARG A 16 -22.25 8.43 2.30
C ARG A 16 -22.49 9.94 2.50
N GLN A 17 -21.54 10.60 3.15
CA GLN A 17 -21.54 12.04 3.40
C GLN A 17 -20.31 12.66 2.77
N GLU A 18 -20.49 13.77 2.08
CA GLU A 18 -19.37 14.58 1.60
C GLU A 18 -18.78 15.34 2.79
N LEU A 19 -17.50 15.12 3.05
CA LEU A 19 -16.76 15.80 4.11
C LEU A 19 -16.13 17.10 3.60
N PHE A 20 -15.65 17.07 2.35
CA PHE A 20 -14.93 18.18 1.74
C PHE A 20 -15.00 18.08 0.22
N ARG A 21 -15.11 19.26 -0.44
CA ARG A 21 -14.98 19.39 -1.89
C ARG A 21 -14.38 20.75 -2.23
N ASN A 22 -13.46 20.74 -3.20
CA ASN A 22 -13.01 21.95 -3.90
C ASN A 22 -12.92 21.67 -5.41
N ALA A 23 -12.20 22.52 -6.16
CA ALA A 23 -12.02 22.32 -7.60
C ALA A 23 -11.28 21.02 -7.94
N ASP A 24 -10.31 20.59 -7.10
CA ASP A 24 -9.37 19.52 -7.41
C ASP A 24 -9.72 18.20 -6.72
N PHE A 25 -10.38 18.24 -5.56
CA PHE A 25 -10.58 17.08 -4.71
C PHE A 25 -12.00 16.98 -4.17
N ALA A 26 -12.44 15.74 -3.97
CA ALA A 26 -13.63 15.42 -3.21
C ALA A 26 -13.31 14.32 -2.18
N VAL A 27 -13.76 14.53 -0.94
CA VAL A 27 -13.62 13.57 0.14
C VAL A 27 -14.98 13.23 0.70
N SER A 28 -15.27 11.93 0.83
CA SER A 28 -16.52 11.46 1.44
C SER A 28 -16.28 10.33 2.41
N THR A 29 -17.14 10.25 3.40
CA THR A 29 -17.13 9.23 4.47
C THR A 29 -18.38 8.39 4.41
N HIS A 30 -18.28 7.14 4.80
CA HIS A 30 -19.41 6.27 5.10
C HIS A 30 -18.97 5.12 6.01
N ARG A 31 -19.93 4.43 6.62
CA ARG A 31 -19.67 3.23 7.42
C ARG A 31 -20.20 2.01 6.68
N CYS A 32 -19.33 1.11 6.31
CA CYS A 32 -19.70 -0.19 5.78
C CYS A 32 -20.00 -1.14 6.93
N THR A 33 -21.13 -1.86 6.88
CA THR A 33 -21.54 -2.82 7.92
C THR A 33 -20.48 -3.90 8.17
N GLU A 34 -19.80 -4.36 7.11
CA GLU A 34 -18.84 -5.44 7.20
C GLU A 34 -17.40 -4.97 7.54
N ARG A 35 -17.06 -3.70 7.23
CA ARG A 35 -15.68 -3.20 7.27
C ARG A 35 -15.47 -2.01 8.21
N GLY A 36 -16.55 -1.42 8.70
CA GLY A 36 -16.50 -0.23 9.54
C GLY A 36 -16.30 1.06 8.71
N PRO A 37 -15.61 2.07 9.28
CA PRO A 37 -15.37 3.36 8.63
C PRO A 37 -14.63 3.21 7.29
N MET A 38 -15.12 3.89 6.27
CA MET A 38 -14.54 3.98 4.93
C MET A 38 -14.47 5.44 4.47
N LEU A 39 -13.34 5.82 3.89
CA LEU A 39 -13.08 7.13 3.35
C LEU A 39 -12.79 7.03 1.86
N THR A 40 -13.39 7.89 1.05
CA THR A 40 -13.05 8.01 -0.36
C THR A 40 -12.34 9.33 -0.59
N LEU A 41 -11.14 9.26 -1.15
CA LEU A 41 -10.33 10.39 -1.61
C LEU A 41 -10.38 10.40 -3.13
N ALA A 42 -10.92 11.45 -3.73
CA ALA A 42 -11.02 11.56 -5.18
C ALA A 42 -10.31 12.80 -5.70
N ASN A 43 -9.71 12.69 -6.88
CA ASN A 43 -9.18 13.77 -7.68
C ASN A 43 -9.80 13.75 -9.09
N HIS A 44 -9.23 14.50 -10.05
CA HIS A 44 -9.71 14.53 -11.45
C HIS A 44 -9.56 13.21 -12.20
N ARG A 45 -8.62 12.35 -11.80
CA ARG A 45 -8.26 11.11 -12.51
C ARG A 45 -8.89 9.88 -11.91
N GLY A 46 -9.33 9.94 -10.63
CA GLY A 46 -9.87 8.76 -9.98
C GLY A 46 -10.04 8.89 -8.48
N ALA A 47 -10.08 7.77 -7.78
CA ALA A 47 -10.34 7.73 -6.36
C ALA A 47 -9.67 6.55 -5.65
N LEU A 48 -9.31 6.78 -4.39
CA LEU A 48 -8.91 5.78 -3.41
C LEU A 48 -10.04 5.59 -2.40
N THR A 49 -10.46 4.35 -2.18
CA THR A 49 -11.35 3.98 -1.07
C THR A 49 -10.51 3.36 0.04
N VAL A 50 -10.45 3.97 1.20
CA VAL A 50 -9.53 3.65 2.28
C VAL A 50 -10.28 3.19 3.53
N LEU A 51 -9.69 2.28 4.28
CA LEU A 51 -10.08 1.86 5.62
C LEU A 51 -9.20 2.60 6.64
N PRO A 52 -9.61 3.80 7.11
CA PRO A 52 -8.71 4.71 7.81
C PRO A 52 -8.20 4.14 9.13
N TYR A 53 -9.02 3.37 9.85
CA TYR A 53 -8.64 2.79 11.14
C TYR A 53 -8.06 1.37 11.06
N GLN A 54 -7.82 0.89 9.82
CA GLN A 54 -7.12 -0.39 9.57
C GLN A 54 -5.76 -0.14 8.90
N GLY A 55 -4.96 0.76 9.49
CA GLY A 55 -3.63 1.10 9.00
C GLY A 55 -3.62 1.81 7.64
N LEU A 56 -4.65 2.58 7.32
CA LEU A 56 -4.89 3.22 6.03
C LEU A 56 -4.92 2.21 4.87
N ALA A 57 -5.42 1.01 5.09
CA ALA A 57 -5.51 0.01 4.03
C ALA A 57 -6.38 0.54 2.88
N ILE A 58 -5.87 0.53 1.67
CA ILE A 58 -6.60 0.94 0.47
C ILE A 58 -7.45 -0.24 0.03
N TRP A 59 -8.76 -0.11 0.25
CA TRP A 59 -9.72 -1.15 -0.11
C TRP A 59 -9.89 -1.25 -1.61
N ASP A 60 -9.94 -0.12 -2.30
CA ASP A 60 -10.06 -0.03 -3.75
C ASP A 60 -9.35 1.23 -4.26
N ALA A 61 -8.84 1.17 -5.48
CA ALA A 61 -8.26 2.28 -6.20
C ALA A 61 -8.75 2.22 -7.64
N GLU A 62 -9.40 3.28 -8.09
CA GLU A 62 -9.92 3.39 -9.45
C GLU A 62 -9.38 4.68 -10.09
N PHE A 63 -8.69 4.54 -11.21
CA PHE A 63 -8.15 5.67 -11.98
C PHE A 63 -8.42 5.48 -13.46
N ASP A 64 -8.78 6.57 -14.14
CA ASP A 64 -9.13 6.59 -15.57
C ASP A 64 -10.23 5.59 -15.94
N GLY A 65 -11.17 5.37 -15.01
CA GLY A 65 -12.28 4.41 -15.18
C GLY A 65 -11.90 2.95 -14.95
N TYR A 66 -10.69 2.67 -14.43
CA TYR A 66 -10.22 1.31 -14.20
C TYR A 66 -9.91 1.04 -12.73
N SER A 67 -10.53 0.02 -12.18
CA SER A 67 -10.16 -0.48 -10.85
C SER A 67 -8.78 -1.17 -10.93
N LEU A 68 -7.88 -0.78 -10.04
CA LEU A 68 -6.56 -1.41 -9.90
C LEU A 68 -6.65 -2.72 -9.11
N LYS A 69 -7.74 -2.90 -8.36
CA LYS A 69 -7.98 -4.06 -7.53
C LYS A 69 -8.51 -5.23 -8.35
N SER A 70 -7.99 -6.42 -8.05
CA SER A 70 -8.50 -7.68 -8.59
C SER A 70 -9.97 -7.91 -8.23
N GLY A 71 -10.82 -7.92 -9.26
CA GLY A 71 -12.19 -8.45 -9.24
C GLY A 71 -13.23 -7.75 -8.38
N ARG A 72 -14.18 -7.11 -9.02
CA ARG A 72 -15.35 -6.39 -8.44
C ARG A 72 -16.35 -7.24 -7.64
N ARG A 73 -16.19 -8.55 -7.46
CA ARG A 73 -17.21 -9.38 -6.79
C ARG A 73 -16.71 -9.94 -5.45
N SER A 74 -17.24 -9.36 -4.38
CA SER A 74 -17.30 -10.03 -3.09
C SER A 74 -18.04 -11.35 -3.23
N VAL A 75 -17.39 -12.47 -2.97
CA VAL A 75 -18.08 -13.75 -2.80
C VAL A 75 -18.91 -13.62 -1.52
N LYS A 76 -20.25 -13.66 -1.67
CA LYS A 76 -21.16 -13.84 -0.53
C LYS A 76 -20.78 -15.17 0.15
N GLY A 77 -20.42 -15.13 1.41
CA GLY A 77 -20.39 -16.33 2.24
C GLY A 77 -19.04 -16.86 2.71
N ALA A 78 -18.12 -16.01 3.13
CA ALA A 78 -16.97 -16.50 3.92
C ALA A 78 -16.66 -15.51 5.04
N GLY A 79 -16.49 -16.04 6.23
CA GLY A 79 -16.33 -15.36 7.50
C GLY A 79 -15.35 -14.18 7.52
N ARG A 80 -15.24 -13.50 8.66
CA ARG A 80 -14.49 -12.26 8.95
C ARG A 80 -13.44 -11.90 7.88
N LYS A 81 -13.79 -10.96 6.99
CA LYS A 81 -12.88 -10.44 5.97
C LYS A 81 -11.79 -9.63 6.67
N ARG A 82 -10.55 -10.11 6.56
CA ARG A 82 -9.37 -9.48 7.16
C ARG A 82 -8.89 -8.30 6.31
N ALA A 83 -8.12 -7.39 6.91
CA ALA A 83 -7.41 -6.32 6.19
C ALA A 83 -6.54 -6.84 5.02
N GLY A 84 -6.17 -8.12 5.03
CA GLY A 84 -5.47 -8.80 3.93
C GLY A 84 -6.22 -8.88 2.59
N ASP A 85 -7.54 -8.58 2.58
CA ASP A 85 -8.35 -8.51 1.34
C ASP A 85 -8.31 -7.11 0.69
N ALA A 86 -7.62 -6.14 1.28
CA ALA A 86 -7.42 -4.82 0.71
C ALA A 86 -6.56 -4.88 -0.56
N ALA A 87 -6.79 -3.94 -1.49
CA ALA A 87 -5.98 -3.83 -2.70
C ALA A 87 -4.53 -3.52 -2.35
N PHE A 88 -4.31 -2.53 -1.48
CA PHE A 88 -2.98 -2.15 -1.03
C PHE A 88 -2.99 -1.97 0.48
N CYS A 89 -1.93 -2.42 1.14
CA CYS A 89 -1.84 -2.36 2.58
C CYS A 89 -0.55 -1.66 3.01
N PRO A 90 -0.60 -0.34 3.31
CA PRO A 90 0.56 0.41 3.78
C PRO A 90 1.05 -0.09 5.13
N ALA A 91 0.11 -0.39 6.01
CA ALA A 91 0.44 -0.84 7.34
C ALA A 91 1.07 -2.22 7.34
N TRP A 92 1.99 -2.39 8.26
CA TRP A 92 2.66 -3.65 8.55
C TRP A 92 1.68 -4.79 8.66
N PRO A 93 1.80 -5.82 7.82
CA PRO A 93 0.97 -6.98 7.98
C PRO A 93 1.27 -7.64 9.33
N ASN A 94 0.22 -7.88 10.05
CA ASN A 94 0.28 -8.54 11.32
C ASN A 94 0.81 -9.96 11.13
N GLN A 95 2.05 -10.22 11.46
CA GLN A 95 2.57 -11.58 11.51
C GLN A 95 1.98 -12.34 12.70
N ASP A 96 1.60 -11.62 13.75
CA ASP A 96 1.17 -12.20 15.04
C ASP A 96 -0.35 -12.18 15.24
N GLY A 97 -1.16 -11.78 14.26
CA GLY A 97 -2.63 -11.73 14.40
C GLY A 97 -3.15 -10.57 15.26
N GLU A 98 -2.29 -9.70 15.80
CA GLU A 98 -2.71 -8.58 16.64
C GLU A 98 -3.18 -7.37 15.82
N PRO A 99 -4.31 -6.76 16.15
CA PRO A 99 -4.83 -5.62 15.42
C PRO A 99 -3.97 -4.38 15.67
N LEU A 100 -3.72 -3.64 14.58
CA LEU A 100 -3.15 -2.32 14.66
C LEU A 100 -4.17 -1.36 15.27
N GLN A 101 -3.80 -0.68 16.33
CA GLN A 101 -4.62 0.36 16.94
C GLN A 101 -4.23 1.73 16.39
N MET A 102 -5.08 2.28 15.51
CA MET A 102 -4.92 3.65 15.03
C MET A 102 -5.40 4.62 16.13
N GLN A 103 -4.50 5.45 16.60
CA GLN A 103 -4.76 6.45 17.64
C GLN A 103 -5.30 7.75 17.06
N ARG A 104 -4.82 8.15 15.88
CA ARG A 104 -5.22 9.34 15.18
C ARG A 104 -5.24 9.13 13.68
N VAL A 105 -6.21 9.72 13.01
CA VAL A 105 -6.31 9.80 11.55
C VAL A 105 -6.72 11.21 11.17
N TRP A 106 -6.05 11.81 10.18
CA TRP A 106 -6.39 13.16 9.71
C TRP A 106 -6.11 13.34 8.23
N LEU A 107 -6.89 14.21 7.62
CA LEU A 107 -6.66 14.72 6.27
C LEU A 107 -5.81 15.98 6.31
N GLN A 108 -5.00 16.16 5.29
CA GLN A 108 -4.27 17.39 5.03
C GLN A 108 -4.41 17.78 3.57
N LEU A 109 -4.77 19.02 3.31
CA LEU A 109 -4.73 19.64 2.00
C LEU A 109 -3.64 20.70 1.98
N ALA A 110 -2.72 20.60 1.04
CA ALA A 110 -1.61 21.54 0.87
C ALA A 110 -1.31 21.75 -0.63
N GLY A 111 -1.65 22.93 -1.14
CA GLY A 111 -1.51 23.21 -2.58
C GLY A 111 -2.42 22.30 -3.41
N ASP A 112 -1.81 21.60 -4.34
CA ASP A 112 -2.41 20.65 -5.27
C ASP A 112 -2.33 19.18 -4.80
N GLU A 113 -2.02 18.97 -3.51
CA GLU A 113 -1.92 17.64 -2.90
C GLU A 113 -2.91 17.45 -1.75
N LEU A 114 -3.65 16.36 -1.82
CA LEU A 114 -4.46 15.83 -0.73
C LEU A 114 -3.75 14.63 -0.10
N SER A 115 -3.61 14.63 1.23
CA SER A 115 -3.01 13.52 1.95
C SER A 115 -3.86 13.06 3.13
N LEU A 116 -3.85 11.75 3.36
CA LEU A 116 -4.44 11.10 4.53
C LEU A 116 -3.31 10.55 5.39
N HIS A 117 -3.32 10.88 6.64
CA HIS A 117 -2.31 10.49 7.61
C HIS A 117 -2.92 9.65 8.72
N GLY A 118 -2.12 8.76 9.26
CA GLY A 118 -2.49 8.00 10.43
C GLY A 118 -1.33 7.89 11.41
N GLU A 119 -1.65 7.76 12.69
CA GLU A 119 -0.71 7.40 13.74
C GLU A 119 -1.29 6.27 14.56
N GLY A 120 -0.48 5.25 14.81
CA GLY A 120 -0.88 4.10 15.57
C GLY A 120 0.29 3.43 16.28
N VAL A 121 -0.06 2.60 17.24
CA VAL A 121 0.90 1.77 17.97
C VAL A 121 0.53 0.31 17.73
N ARG A 122 1.52 -0.50 17.41
CA ARG A 122 1.34 -1.93 17.31
C ARG A 122 1.17 -2.53 18.71
N ALA A 123 0.29 -3.52 18.82
CA ALA A 123 0.11 -4.24 20.07
C ALA A 123 1.47 -4.76 20.61
N GLY A 124 1.65 -4.70 21.93
CA GLY A 124 2.97 -4.88 22.54
C GLY A 124 3.82 -3.60 22.65
N GLY A 125 3.34 -2.46 22.10
CA GLY A 125 3.92 -1.13 22.37
C GLY A 125 5.31 -0.85 21.80
N ARG A 126 5.91 -1.80 21.04
CA ARG A 126 7.30 -1.69 20.58
C ARG A 126 7.48 -0.79 19.36
N TRP A 127 6.41 -0.56 18.60
CA TRP A 127 6.47 0.17 17.34
C TRP A 127 5.39 1.25 17.26
N ARG A 128 5.79 2.48 17.00
CA ARG A 128 4.88 3.51 16.49
C ARG A 128 4.96 3.47 14.97
N ILE A 129 3.79 3.53 14.33
CA ILE A 129 3.69 3.60 12.89
C ILE A 129 2.91 4.83 12.47
N GLY A 130 3.37 5.45 11.38
CA GLY A 130 2.76 6.62 10.75
C GLY A 130 2.54 6.35 9.27
N PRO A 131 1.48 5.62 8.85
CA PRO A 131 1.14 5.50 7.45
C PRO A 131 0.60 6.82 6.91
N ALA A 132 0.91 7.12 5.63
CA ALA A 132 0.29 8.21 4.90
C ALA A 132 0.01 7.81 3.45
N LEU A 133 -1.03 8.43 2.87
CA LEU A 133 -1.38 8.33 1.46
C LEU A 133 -1.39 9.74 0.88
N ARG A 134 -0.79 9.92 -0.31
CA ARG A 134 -0.79 11.23 -1.00
C ARG A 134 -1.35 11.08 -2.39
N LEU A 135 -2.17 12.03 -2.78
CA LEU A 135 -2.86 12.09 -4.06
C LEU A 135 -2.75 13.53 -4.61
N ALA A 136 -2.07 13.69 -5.74
CA ALA A 136 -2.01 14.98 -6.43
C ALA A 136 -3.24 15.17 -7.33
N ALA A 137 -3.65 16.43 -7.56
CA ALA A 137 -4.89 16.80 -8.23
C ALA A 137 -5.08 16.16 -9.62
N GLN A 138 -4.02 16.11 -10.42
CA GLN A 138 -4.07 15.63 -11.82
C GLN A 138 -3.40 14.28 -12.03
N SER A 139 -3.07 13.55 -10.94
CA SER A 139 -2.32 12.30 -11.03
C SER A 139 -3.23 11.08 -10.97
N ALA A 140 -2.95 10.07 -11.80
CA ALA A 140 -3.48 8.71 -11.66
C ALA A 140 -2.53 7.81 -10.87
N GLN A 141 -1.50 8.39 -10.26
CA GLN A 141 -0.57 7.75 -9.34
C GLN A 141 -0.74 8.35 -7.95
N PHE A 142 -0.50 7.55 -6.94
CA PHE A 142 -0.54 7.96 -5.53
C PHE A 142 0.69 7.44 -4.79
N ALA A 143 1.08 8.13 -3.74
CA ALA A 143 2.16 7.69 -2.87
C ALA A 143 1.61 6.99 -1.63
N ILE A 144 2.28 5.92 -1.23
CA ILE A 144 2.10 5.20 0.01
C ILE A 144 3.35 5.43 0.84
N GLU A 145 3.19 6.06 1.98
CA GLU A 145 4.28 6.33 2.91
C GLU A 145 4.09 5.54 4.20
N MET A 146 5.20 5.20 4.84
CA MET A 146 5.22 4.58 6.15
C MET A 146 6.39 5.12 6.96
N GLN A 147 6.11 5.60 8.15
CA GLN A 147 7.12 5.88 9.17
C GLN A 147 7.02 4.83 10.26
N VAL A 148 8.17 4.26 10.64
CA VAL A 148 8.25 3.26 11.70
C VAL A 148 9.26 3.73 12.73
N THR A 149 8.82 3.89 13.99
CA THR A 149 9.67 4.27 15.11
C THR A 149 9.78 3.11 16.10
N ASN A 150 11.01 2.76 16.44
CA ASN A 150 11.26 1.80 17.51
C ASN A 150 11.06 2.46 18.87
N LEU A 151 10.05 2.02 19.63
CA LEU A 151 9.75 2.51 20.99
C LEU A 151 10.40 1.65 22.08
N ALA A 152 11.05 0.53 21.72
CA ALA A 152 11.76 -0.29 22.68
C ALA A 152 13.08 0.36 23.10
N GLU A 153 13.58 0.00 24.26
CA GLU A 153 14.85 0.50 24.82
C GLU A 153 16.12 -0.05 24.12
N ARG A 154 15.95 -1.01 23.23
CA ARG A 154 17.02 -1.69 22.49
C ARG A 154 16.73 -1.74 20.99
N PRO A 155 17.76 -1.91 20.14
CA PRO A 155 17.57 -2.13 18.71
C PRO A 155 16.63 -3.30 18.44
N GLN A 156 15.76 -3.15 17.44
CA GLN A 156 14.79 -4.14 17.02
C GLN A 156 14.94 -4.45 15.53
N PRO A 157 14.75 -5.70 15.11
CA PRO A 157 14.75 -6.07 13.70
C PRO A 157 13.54 -5.46 13.00
N LEU A 158 13.79 -4.75 11.90
CA LEU A 158 12.77 -4.09 11.10
C LEU A 158 12.57 -4.81 9.77
N GLN A 159 11.46 -5.50 9.62
CA GLN A 159 11.04 -6.12 8.38
C GLN A 159 9.74 -5.46 7.89
N TYR A 160 9.77 -4.83 6.73
CA TYR A 160 8.61 -4.15 6.16
C TYR A 160 8.45 -4.50 4.67
N VAL A 161 7.23 -4.86 4.31
CA VAL A 161 6.82 -5.12 2.94
C VAL A 161 5.60 -4.25 2.63
N CYS A 162 5.71 -3.37 1.64
CA CYS A 162 4.55 -2.64 1.13
C CYS A 162 3.74 -3.56 0.22
N ARG A 163 2.55 -3.98 0.66
CA ARG A 163 1.71 -4.93 -0.08
C ARG A 163 0.88 -4.22 -1.13
N LEU A 164 1.11 -4.60 -2.38
CA LEU A 164 0.41 -4.09 -3.56
C LEU A 164 -0.22 -5.27 -4.31
N ASN A 165 -1.55 -5.40 -4.27
CA ASN A 165 -2.30 -6.48 -4.91
C ASN A 165 -3.10 -5.93 -6.09
N TYR A 166 -2.50 -5.98 -7.26
CA TYR A 166 -3.13 -5.60 -8.52
C TYR A 166 -4.01 -6.71 -9.09
N ASP A 167 -4.85 -6.36 -10.04
CA ASP A 167 -5.56 -7.35 -10.84
C ASP A 167 -4.57 -8.15 -11.70
N CYS A 168 -4.78 -9.47 -11.79
CA CYS A 168 -4.00 -10.32 -12.66
C CYS A 168 -4.57 -10.20 -14.08
N ILE A 169 -3.91 -9.39 -14.89
CA ILE A 169 -4.31 -9.15 -16.28
C ILE A 169 -3.67 -10.24 -17.16
N PRO A 170 -4.46 -11.06 -17.87
CA PRO A 170 -3.93 -12.02 -18.84
C PRO A 170 -3.06 -11.32 -19.88
N ASP A 171 -2.00 -11.96 -20.29
CA ASP A 171 -1.05 -11.50 -21.33
C ASP A 171 -0.37 -10.15 -21.02
N ALA A 172 -0.38 -9.72 -19.76
CA ALA A 172 0.36 -8.55 -19.33
C ALA A 172 1.87 -8.77 -19.43
N VAL A 173 2.57 -7.78 -19.98
CA VAL A 173 4.04 -7.79 -20.10
C VAL A 173 4.63 -6.98 -18.94
N PHE A 174 5.66 -7.55 -18.29
CA PHE A 174 6.37 -6.88 -17.20
C PHE A 174 7.69 -6.29 -17.71
N ARG A 175 7.99 -5.07 -17.27
CA ARG A 175 9.23 -4.38 -17.57
C ARG A 175 9.80 -3.75 -16.29
N GLN A 176 11.09 -3.46 -16.31
CA GLN A 176 11.81 -2.83 -15.20
C GLN A 176 12.99 -2.02 -15.74
N ASN A 177 13.44 -1.02 -14.97
CA ASN A 177 14.59 -0.20 -15.30
C ASN A 177 15.95 -0.78 -14.86
N LEU A 178 15.97 -2.03 -14.42
CA LEU A 178 17.22 -2.67 -13.97
C LEU A 178 18.11 -3.00 -15.16
N PRO A 179 19.45 -2.76 -15.09
CA PRO A 179 20.38 -3.13 -16.15
C PRO A 179 20.49 -4.65 -16.31
N ALA A 180 20.79 -5.11 -17.53
CA ALA A 180 21.15 -6.50 -17.75
C ALA A 180 22.59 -6.78 -17.26
N PRO A 181 22.88 -7.89 -16.57
CA PRO A 181 22.02 -9.04 -16.28
C PRO A 181 21.37 -9.00 -14.89
N ALA A 182 20.57 -7.96 -14.60
CA ALA A 182 19.83 -7.97 -13.35
C ALA A 182 19.00 -9.26 -13.25
N PRO A 183 18.98 -9.93 -12.10
CA PRO A 183 18.25 -11.18 -11.97
C PRO A 183 16.79 -10.95 -12.30
N ALA A 184 16.31 -11.74 -13.26
CA ALA A 184 15.00 -11.59 -13.81
C ALA A 184 13.93 -11.89 -12.76
N LEU A 185 13.26 -10.84 -12.29
CA LEU A 185 11.89 -10.96 -11.75
C LEU A 185 10.90 -11.33 -12.88
N LEU A 186 11.42 -11.51 -14.09
CA LEU A 186 10.71 -11.75 -15.33
C LEU A 186 10.62 -13.26 -15.65
N GLY A 187 10.34 -14.10 -14.69
CA GLY A 187 9.99 -15.49 -15.00
C GLY A 187 8.53 -15.55 -15.44
N ASP A 188 8.24 -16.37 -16.45
CA ASP A 188 6.89 -16.83 -16.82
C ASP A 188 6.21 -17.64 -15.72
N ALA A 189 6.41 -17.29 -14.49
CA ALA A 189 5.83 -17.95 -13.34
C ALA A 189 4.33 -17.67 -13.23
N LEU A 190 3.57 -18.13 -14.20
CA LEU A 190 2.11 -18.34 -14.11
C LEU A 190 1.76 -19.43 -13.09
N GLY A 191 2.74 -20.05 -12.49
CA GLY A 191 2.58 -21.12 -11.52
C GLY A 191 3.39 -20.85 -10.28
N ARG A 192 2.75 -20.45 -9.21
CA ARG A 192 3.17 -20.70 -7.84
C ARG A 192 4.38 -19.96 -7.35
N GLU A 193 4.72 -18.86 -7.20
CA GLU A 193 5.83 -18.61 -6.28
C GLU A 193 6.07 -17.14 -6.00
N LEU A 194 6.54 -16.89 -4.82
CA LEU A 194 7.16 -15.67 -4.40
C LEU A 194 8.54 -15.59 -5.06
N LEU A 195 8.68 -14.74 -6.06
CA LEU A 195 9.98 -14.40 -6.63
C LEU A 195 10.54 -13.22 -5.85
N CYS A 196 11.77 -13.33 -5.41
CA CYS A 196 12.52 -12.26 -4.75
C CYS A 196 13.63 -11.78 -5.67
N SER A 197 13.80 -10.47 -5.81
CA SER A 197 14.97 -9.90 -6.49
C SER A 197 16.25 -10.16 -5.69
N ASP A 198 17.38 -9.97 -6.34
CA ASP A 198 18.62 -9.66 -5.63
C ASP A 198 18.54 -8.25 -4.98
N ASP A 199 19.55 -7.86 -4.24
CA ASP A 199 19.64 -6.53 -3.64
C ASP A 199 19.67 -5.46 -4.76
N LEU A 200 18.56 -4.76 -4.92
CA LEU A 200 18.35 -3.78 -5.97
C LEU A 200 19.26 -2.56 -5.85
N SER A 201 19.74 -2.25 -4.63
CA SER A 201 20.62 -1.11 -4.38
C SER A 201 21.97 -1.24 -5.07
N ARG A 202 22.33 -2.45 -5.51
CA ARG A 202 23.55 -2.71 -6.30
C ARG A 202 23.42 -2.27 -7.75
N TYR A 203 22.21 -1.98 -8.23
CA TYR A 203 21.95 -1.75 -9.65
C TYR A 203 21.42 -0.35 -9.93
N VAL A 204 20.52 0.16 -9.10
CA VAL A 204 19.86 1.46 -9.29
C VAL A 204 19.52 2.09 -7.95
N ASP A 205 19.51 3.43 -7.88
CA ASP A 205 19.04 4.16 -6.69
C ASP A 205 17.51 4.21 -6.63
N GLN A 206 16.86 4.23 -7.80
CA GLN A 206 15.40 4.25 -7.95
C GLN A 206 14.95 3.08 -8.81
N ALA A 207 14.23 2.15 -8.22
CA ALA A 207 13.66 1.02 -8.93
C ALA A 207 12.29 1.39 -9.52
N GLU A 208 12.08 1.05 -10.80
CA GLU A 208 10.82 1.20 -11.51
C GLU A 208 10.38 -0.12 -12.12
N PHE A 209 9.14 -0.49 -11.83
CA PHE A 209 8.52 -1.69 -12.37
C PHE A 209 7.22 -1.32 -13.08
N PHE A 210 7.01 -1.91 -14.25
CA PHE A 210 5.83 -1.69 -15.08
C PHE A 210 5.11 -3.00 -15.35
N MET A 211 3.78 -2.93 -15.35
CA MET A 211 2.91 -3.95 -15.90
C MET A 211 2.14 -3.32 -17.07
N LEU A 212 2.34 -3.88 -18.26
CA LEU A 212 1.75 -3.41 -19.52
C LEU A 212 0.59 -4.33 -19.88
N ALA A 213 -0.64 -3.85 -19.82
CA ALA A 213 -1.81 -4.59 -20.22
C ALA A 213 -1.96 -4.60 -21.76
N PRO A 214 -2.56 -5.66 -22.37
CA PRO A 214 -2.74 -5.77 -23.82
C PRO A 214 -3.49 -4.58 -24.44
N GLN A 215 -4.38 -3.94 -23.67
CA GLN A 215 -5.16 -2.77 -24.12
C GLN A 215 -4.39 -1.44 -24.05
N GLY A 216 -3.07 -1.48 -23.88
CA GLY A 216 -2.20 -0.32 -23.83
C GLY A 216 -2.13 0.38 -22.46
N ARG A 217 -2.86 -0.09 -21.46
CA ARG A 217 -2.75 0.42 -20.10
C ARG A 217 -1.40 0.06 -19.48
N ARG A 218 -0.84 1.01 -18.76
CA ARG A 218 0.44 0.82 -18.06
C ARG A 218 0.27 1.13 -16.59
N TYR A 219 0.67 0.19 -15.76
CA TYR A 219 0.77 0.36 -14.32
C TYR A 219 2.22 0.50 -13.94
N VAL A 220 2.50 1.31 -12.94
CA VAL A 220 3.85 1.56 -12.48
C VAL A 220 3.93 1.42 -10.95
N THR A 221 5.07 0.98 -10.48
CA THR A 221 5.48 1.07 -9.07
C THR A 221 6.93 1.52 -9.02
N ARG A 222 7.20 2.58 -8.22
CA ARG A 222 8.52 3.19 -8.03
C ARG A 222 8.85 3.29 -6.56
N PHE A 223 10.11 3.05 -6.23
CA PHE A 223 10.62 3.21 -4.87
C PHE A 223 12.13 3.37 -4.85
N ALA A 224 12.65 4.06 -3.83
CA ALA A 224 14.07 4.18 -3.59
C ALA A 224 14.66 2.87 -3.03
N THR A 225 15.73 2.36 -3.63
CA THR A 225 16.34 1.09 -3.22
C THR A 225 17.05 1.18 -1.88
N GLY A 226 17.47 2.38 -1.46
CA GLY A 226 17.95 2.63 -0.10
C GLY A 226 16.89 2.50 0.99
N GLN A 227 15.59 2.53 0.62
CA GLN A 227 14.48 2.27 1.53
C GLN A 227 14.02 0.80 1.45
N PHE A 228 13.91 0.28 0.22
CA PHE A 228 13.48 -1.07 -0.10
C PHE A 228 14.49 -1.72 -1.03
N ASN A 229 15.38 -2.49 -0.49
CA ASN A 229 16.43 -3.12 -1.28
C ASN A 229 15.98 -4.40 -2.01
N TYR A 230 14.73 -4.85 -1.82
CA TYR A 230 14.18 -6.01 -2.51
C TYR A 230 12.85 -5.69 -3.19
N GLY A 231 12.59 -6.38 -4.28
CA GLY A 231 11.31 -6.46 -4.95
C GLY A 231 10.76 -7.87 -4.89
N LEU A 232 9.53 -8.04 -4.41
CA LEU A 232 8.86 -9.34 -4.34
C LEU A 232 7.76 -9.40 -5.39
N ARG A 233 7.71 -10.47 -6.19
CA ARG A 233 6.59 -10.79 -7.06
C ARG A 233 5.86 -12.01 -6.52
N ARG A 234 4.55 -11.93 -6.43
CA ARG A 234 3.73 -13.02 -5.95
C ARG A 234 2.46 -13.15 -6.79
N ILE A 235 2.19 -14.37 -7.23
CA ILE A 235 0.87 -14.74 -7.74
C ILE A 235 0.20 -15.59 -6.66
N ALA A 236 -0.94 -15.15 -6.18
CA ALA A 236 -1.76 -15.91 -5.24
C ALA A 236 -3.07 -16.31 -5.91
N VAL A 237 -3.48 -17.55 -5.73
CA VAL A 237 -4.79 -18.05 -6.16
C VAL A 237 -5.68 -18.11 -4.94
N GLN A 238 -6.79 -17.38 -4.98
CA GLN A 238 -7.80 -17.35 -3.93
C GLN A 238 -9.16 -17.73 -4.51
N GLY A 239 -9.53 -19.01 -4.39
CA GLY A 239 -10.66 -19.57 -5.10
C GLY A 239 -10.43 -19.53 -6.61
N ASN A 240 -11.37 -18.98 -7.37
CA ASN A 240 -11.24 -18.83 -8.84
C ASN A 240 -10.53 -17.53 -9.27
N ARG A 241 -9.83 -16.86 -8.35
CA ARG A 241 -9.17 -15.58 -8.62
C ARG A 241 -7.67 -15.70 -8.51
N ARG A 242 -6.98 -15.00 -9.41
CA ARG A 242 -5.54 -14.76 -9.31
C ARG A 242 -5.32 -13.33 -8.85
N LEU A 243 -4.59 -13.18 -7.75
CA LEU A 243 -4.08 -11.90 -7.26
C LEU A 243 -2.63 -11.78 -7.72
N LEU A 244 -2.30 -10.67 -8.32
CA LEU A 244 -0.95 -10.40 -8.77
C LEU A 244 -0.35 -9.26 -7.94
N ALA A 245 0.59 -9.60 -7.09
CA ALA A 245 1.56 -8.62 -6.64
C ALA A 245 2.68 -8.57 -7.68
N PHE A 246 2.56 -7.72 -8.72
CA PHE A 246 3.57 -7.68 -9.78
C PHE A 246 4.90 -7.14 -9.27
N ILE A 247 4.88 -6.32 -8.22
CA ILE A 247 6.02 -5.96 -7.39
C ILE A 247 5.53 -5.49 -6.01
N GLN A 248 6.14 -6.00 -4.96
CA GLN A 248 5.98 -5.53 -3.59
C GLN A 248 7.36 -5.08 -3.08
N PRO A 249 7.57 -3.78 -2.85
CA PRO A 249 8.78 -3.28 -2.24
C PRO A 249 8.98 -3.85 -0.84
N ALA A 250 10.19 -4.33 -0.54
CA ALA A 250 10.53 -4.93 0.74
C ALA A 250 11.94 -4.51 1.20
N ASN A 251 12.13 -4.35 2.49
CA ASN A 251 13.45 -4.12 3.09
C ASN A 251 14.06 -5.40 3.69
N CYS A 252 13.46 -6.54 3.40
CA CYS A 252 13.89 -7.85 3.90
C CYS A 252 13.63 -8.92 2.85
N ARG A 253 14.38 -10.01 2.91
CA ARG A 253 14.10 -11.21 2.10
C ARG A 253 12.85 -11.93 2.62
N PRO A 254 12.06 -12.55 1.74
CA PRO A 254 10.98 -13.40 2.17
C PRO A 254 11.52 -14.59 2.96
N ASN A 255 10.84 -14.94 4.04
CA ASN A 255 11.20 -16.05 4.92
C ASN A 255 12.57 -15.91 5.63
N ALA A 256 13.10 -14.70 5.74
CA ALA A 256 14.22 -14.46 6.63
C ALA A 256 13.81 -14.86 8.06
N PRO A 257 14.58 -15.69 8.77
CA PRO A 257 14.29 -16.06 10.14
C PRO A 257 14.09 -14.82 11.02
N GLU A 258 13.23 -14.93 12.05
CA GLU A 258 13.16 -13.89 13.08
C GLU A 258 14.55 -13.70 13.70
N GLY A 259 15.03 -12.44 13.68
CA GLY A 259 16.38 -12.10 14.16
C GLY A 259 17.42 -11.94 13.07
N GLU A 260 17.20 -12.42 11.85
CA GLU A 260 18.06 -12.17 10.68
C GLU A 260 17.55 -10.99 9.83
N ALA A 261 16.92 -9.99 10.45
CA ALA A 261 16.57 -8.77 9.74
C ALA A 261 17.86 -8.05 9.32
N GLU A 262 17.97 -7.75 8.03
CA GLU A 262 19.12 -7.01 7.48
C GLU A 262 19.18 -5.57 8.03
N VAL A 263 18.10 -5.08 8.61
CA VAL A 263 17.99 -3.74 9.18
C VAL A 263 17.59 -3.82 10.64
N MET A 264 18.54 -3.43 11.50
CA MET A 264 18.27 -3.20 12.93
C MET A 264 17.96 -1.72 13.15
N LEU A 265 16.76 -1.41 13.66
CA LEU A 265 16.39 -0.05 14.02
C LEU A 265 16.70 0.22 15.49
N GLY A 266 17.61 1.17 15.76
CA GLY A 266 18.01 1.54 17.11
C GLY A 266 16.85 2.06 17.96
N ALA A 267 17.01 2.05 19.29
CA ALA A 267 16.04 2.61 20.24
C ALA A 267 15.72 4.07 19.93
N GLY A 268 14.45 4.45 19.91
CA GLY A 268 13.96 5.79 19.60
C GLY A 268 14.18 6.24 18.14
N LYS A 269 14.78 5.42 17.27
CA LYS A 269 15.03 5.79 15.88
C LYS A 269 13.81 5.54 15.01
N THR A 270 13.68 6.37 13.96
CA THR A 270 12.62 6.28 12.95
C THR A 270 13.23 5.95 11.59
N ARG A 271 12.55 5.10 10.83
CA ARG A 271 12.82 4.87 9.41
C ARG A 271 11.57 5.17 8.60
N ALA A 272 11.78 5.84 7.46
CA ALA A 272 10.72 6.19 6.52
C ALA A 272 10.83 5.35 5.25
N PHE A 273 9.67 5.09 4.65
CA PHE A 273 9.51 4.36 3.40
C PHE A 273 8.49 5.09 2.53
N CYS A 274 8.70 5.10 1.22
CA CYS A 274 7.78 5.69 0.25
C CYS A 274 7.72 4.84 -1.02
N VAL A 275 6.50 4.57 -1.49
CA VAL A 275 6.22 3.89 -2.76
C VAL A 275 5.25 4.72 -3.54
N THR A 276 5.56 5.03 -4.81
CA THR A 276 4.61 5.62 -5.75
C THR A 276 4.08 4.54 -6.68
N THR A 277 2.76 4.47 -6.83
CA THR A 277 2.12 3.44 -7.67
C THR A 277 0.83 3.96 -8.30
N GLY A 278 0.36 3.32 -9.39
CA GLY A 278 -0.86 3.71 -10.10
C GLY A 278 -0.78 3.49 -11.61
N VAL A 279 -1.53 4.31 -12.36
CA VAL A 279 -1.62 4.26 -13.83
C VAL A 279 -0.73 5.35 -14.44
N VAL A 280 -0.13 5.04 -15.61
CA VAL A 280 0.71 5.98 -16.39
C VAL A 280 0.02 6.31 -17.70
#